data_8a85fb905f406214f27749bfce645023
#
_entry.id   8a85fb905f406214f27749bfce645023
#
_cell.length_a   1.000
_cell.length_b   1.000
_cell.length_c   1.000
_cell.angle_alpha   90.00
_cell.angle_beta   90.00
_cell.angle_gamma   90.00
#
_symmetry.space_group_name_H-M   'P 1'
#
loop_
_entity.id
_entity.type
_entity.pdbx_description
1 polymer ?
#
loop_
_entity_poly.entity_id
_entity_poly.type
_entity_poly.pdbx_seq_one_letter_code
_entity_poly.pdbx_strand_id
1 'polypeptide(L)'
;MKKRIICLLAALLLLLGLSVSASAAVYANVIDTAELLSESEAEALDARCSELEQTYGCGVYLVTVDDYTAYYSADSIESFAESVFLDLGLGAGEEQDGVLLVLSMAERDYDICAHGTIGNRTFTDYGKGVLAERWFLEPFSRDDWSGGFAAFLDGCEEYLRMDAEGAPFDQGTDPERLGDLAVVKWLVVILVPLLTALVVCLVMKGKMKSARLQT
;
A
#
# COMPACT_ATOMS: atom_id res chain seq x y z
N MET A 1 -14.73 53.47 42.34
CA MET A 1 -15.11 53.18 40.91
C MET A 1 -13.92 52.64 40.08
N LYS A 2 -12.74 53.26 40.09
CA LYS A 2 -11.57 52.81 39.29
C LYS A 2 -11.15 51.35 39.49
N LYS A 3 -11.13 50.82 40.75
CA LYS A 3 -10.76 49.42 41.01
C LYS A 3 -11.74 48.38 40.46
N ARG A 4 -13.04 48.71 40.42
CA ARG A 4 -14.07 47.82 39.82
C ARG A 4 -13.99 47.75 38.31
N ILE A 5 -13.61 48.85 37.64
CA ILE A 5 -13.41 48.91 36.20
C ILE A 5 -12.16 48.11 35.79
N ILE A 6 -11.08 48.17 36.59
CA ILE A 6 -9.86 47.39 36.34
C ILE A 6 -10.11 45.88 36.50
N CYS A 7 -10.90 45.46 37.47
CA CYS A 7 -11.29 44.04 37.62
C CYS A 7 -12.18 43.55 36.49
N LEU A 8 -13.08 44.37 35.96
CA LEU A 8 -13.93 44.03 34.81
C LEU A 8 -13.13 43.94 33.50
N LEU A 9 -12.15 44.85 33.30
CA LEU A 9 -11.24 44.79 32.17
C LEU A 9 -10.31 43.59 32.24
N ALA A 10 -9.80 43.20 33.41
CA ALA A 10 -8.99 42.02 33.61
C ALA A 10 -9.79 40.71 33.37
N ALA A 11 -11.06 40.66 33.81
CA ALA A 11 -11.95 39.53 33.54
C ALA A 11 -12.32 39.43 32.07
N LEU A 12 -12.49 40.53 31.37
CA LEU A 12 -12.76 40.55 29.91
C LEU A 12 -11.54 40.12 29.10
N LEU A 13 -10.33 40.50 29.52
CA LEU A 13 -9.06 40.06 28.91
C LEU A 13 -8.80 38.55 29.16
N LEU A 14 -9.19 38.01 30.30
CA LEU A 14 -9.12 36.58 30.59
C LEU A 14 -10.14 35.77 29.77
N LEU A 15 -11.31 36.34 29.48
CA LEU A 15 -12.32 35.72 28.60
C LEU A 15 -11.94 35.76 27.12
N LEU A 16 -11.16 36.76 26.68
CA LEU A 16 -10.63 36.82 25.32
C LEU A 16 -9.40 35.93 25.07
N GLY A 17 -8.73 35.48 26.16
CA GLY A 17 -7.57 34.58 26.09
C GLY A 17 -7.89 33.09 26.01
N LEU A 18 -9.16 32.69 26.07
CA LEU A 18 -9.63 31.33 25.96
C LEU A 18 -10.26 31.04 24.57
N SER A 19 -9.73 31.65 23.54
CA SER A 19 -9.91 31.08 22.20
C SER A 19 -9.02 29.84 22.17
N VAL A 20 -9.52 28.71 22.66
CA VAL A 20 -9.06 27.41 22.24
C VAL A 20 -9.42 27.37 20.73
N SER A 21 -8.47 27.75 19.90
CA SER A 21 -8.50 27.33 18.53
C SER A 21 -8.48 25.81 18.62
N ALA A 22 -9.62 25.17 18.44
CA ALA A 22 -9.63 23.83 17.93
C ALA A 22 -8.95 23.94 16.55
N SER A 23 -7.63 23.84 16.55
CA SER A 23 -6.87 23.54 15.36
C SER A 23 -7.39 22.15 15.00
N ALA A 24 -8.22 22.06 13.97
CA ALA A 24 -8.39 20.78 13.30
C ALA A 24 -6.96 20.35 13.02
N ALA A 25 -6.54 19.24 13.60
CA ALA A 25 -5.24 18.68 13.34
C ALA A 25 -5.24 18.35 11.83
N VAL A 26 -4.56 19.18 11.05
CA VAL A 26 -4.33 18.90 9.63
C VAL A 26 -3.20 17.89 9.62
N TYR A 27 -3.54 16.64 9.51
CA TYR A 27 -2.57 15.58 9.26
C TYR A 27 -2.03 15.78 7.84
N ALA A 28 -0.72 15.90 7.70
CA ALA A 28 -0.11 16.24 6.41
C ALA A 28 -0.23 15.08 5.41
N ASN A 29 -0.24 13.83 5.90
CA ASN A 29 -0.17 12.63 5.06
C ASN A 29 -1.47 11.80 5.08
N VAL A 30 -2.40 12.11 6.00
CA VAL A 30 -3.69 11.40 6.13
C VAL A 30 -4.84 12.39 5.95
N ILE A 31 -5.67 12.19 4.94
CA ILE A 31 -6.86 13.00 4.65
C ILE A 31 -8.06 12.06 4.68
N ASP A 32 -8.74 12.01 5.81
CA ASP A 32 -9.89 11.11 6.05
C ASP A 32 -11.22 11.89 5.98
N THR A 33 -11.70 12.15 4.77
CA THR A 33 -12.98 12.86 4.59
C THR A 33 -14.19 11.93 4.67
N ALA A 34 -13.98 10.62 4.59
CA ALA A 34 -15.04 9.63 4.82
C ALA A 34 -15.21 9.26 6.30
N GLU A 35 -14.46 9.92 7.21
CA GLU A 35 -14.55 9.74 8.66
C GLU A 35 -14.44 8.26 9.10
N LEU A 36 -13.53 7.49 8.47
CA LEU A 36 -13.31 6.06 8.75
C LEU A 36 -12.43 5.83 9.97
N LEU A 37 -11.63 6.83 10.35
CA LEU A 37 -10.62 6.75 11.39
C LEU A 37 -11.03 7.61 12.59
N SER A 38 -10.71 7.15 13.79
CA SER A 38 -10.69 8.03 14.96
C SER A 38 -9.48 8.99 14.87
N GLU A 39 -9.56 10.12 15.61
CA GLU A 39 -8.47 11.10 15.67
C GLU A 39 -7.12 10.45 16.05
N SER A 40 -7.11 9.55 17.04
CA SER A 40 -5.90 8.85 17.47
C SER A 40 -5.35 7.86 16.45
N GLU A 41 -6.20 7.25 15.65
CA GLU A 41 -5.78 6.35 14.55
C GLU A 41 -5.18 7.16 13.41
N ALA A 42 -5.82 8.26 13.01
CA ALA A 42 -5.30 9.15 11.98
C ALA A 42 -3.95 9.74 12.38
N GLU A 43 -3.79 10.20 13.66
CA GLU A 43 -2.52 10.69 14.17
C GLU A 43 -1.41 9.62 14.14
N ALA A 44 -1.72 8.40 14.54
CA ALA A 44 -0.75 7.30 14.53
C ALA A 44 -0.31 6.93 13.10
N LEU A 45 -1.24 6.90 12.14
CA LEU A 45 -0.94 6.64 10.73
C LEU A 45 -0.13 7.78 10.11
N ASP A 46 -0.47 9.04 10.37
CA ASP A 46 0.27 10.21 9.90
C ASP A 46 1.72 10.22 10.40
N ALA A 47 1.93 9.88 11.67
CA ALA A 47 3.27 9.76 12.24
C ALA A 47 4.09 8.67 11.52
N ARG A 48 3.49 7.53 11.18
CA ARG A 48 4.16 6.46 10.42
C ARG A 48 4.46 6.88 8.97
N CYS A 49 3.54 7.55 8.30
CA CYS A 49 3.79 8.11 6.97
C CYS A 49 4.99 9.05 6.98
N SER A 50 5.05 9.95 7.98
CA SER A 50 6.17 10.89 8.17
C SER A 50 7.50 10.19 8.46
N GLU A 51 7.49 9.09 9.23
CA GLU A 51 8.68 8.27 9.49
C GLU A 51 9.21 7.60 8.22
N LEU A 52 8.32 7.05 7.39
CA LEU A 52 8.67 6.44 6.10
C LEU A 52 9.29 7.47 5.15
N GLU A 53 8.68 8.65 5.02
CA GLU A 53 9.23 9.73 4.19
C GLU A 53 10.63 10.16 4.66
N GLN A 54 10.82 10.36 5.98
CA GLN A 54 12.13 10.74 6.54
C GLN A 54 13.19 9.66 6.33
N THR A 55 12.79 8.38 6.35
CA THR A 55 13.73 7.26 6.24
C THR A 55 14.12 6.97 4.79
N TYR A 56 13.17 7.05 3.87
CA TYR A 56 13.36 6.59 2.50
C TYR A 56 13.31 7.71 1.44
N GLY A 57 12.93 8.94 1.83
CA GLY A 57 12.80 10.07 0.90
C GLY A 57 11.65 9.90 -0.10
N CYS A 58 10.64 9.11 0.24
CA CYS A 58 9.45 8.86 -0.55
C CYS A 58 8.22 9.08 0.34
N GLY A 59 7.35 10.03 -0.02
CA GLY A 59 6.14 10.32 0.75
C GLY A 59 5.12 9.19 0.65
N VAL A 60 4.42 8.89 1.75
CA VAL A 60 3.32 7.93 1.77
C VAL A 60 2.07 8.63 2.25
N TYR A 61 0.99 8.54 1.46
CA TYR A 61 -0.24 9.30 1.68
C TYR A 61 -1.46 8.40 1.71
N LEU A 62 -2.44 8.76 2.56
CA LEU A 62 -3.72 8.07 2.70
C LEU A 62 -4.84 9.07 2.51
N VAL A 63 -5.75 8.81 1.58
CA VAL A 63 -6.92 9.65 1.32
C VAL A 63 -8.18 8.79 1.30
N THR A 64 -9.18 9.17 2.09
CA THR A 64 -10.50 8.57 2.04
C THR A 64 -11.53 9.60 1.62
N VAL A 65 -12.48 9.19 0.78
CA VAL A 65 -13.60 10.01 0.34
C VAL A 65 -14.89 9.20 0.36
N ASP A 66 -16.02 9.88 0.56
CA ASP A 66 -17.33 9.22 0.46
C ASP A 66 -17.60 8.78 -0.98
N ASP A 67 -17.39 9.66 -1.95
CA ASP A 67 -17.67 9.44 -3.37
C ASP A 67 -16.68 10.29 -4.20
N TYR A 68 -15.72 9.65 -4.86
CA TYR A 68 -14.72 10.34 -5.64
C TYR A 68 -15.32 11.14 -6.82
N THR A 69 -16.46 10.73 -7.35
CA THR A 69 -17.12 11.39 -8.48
C THR A 69 -17.68 12.77 -8.11
N ALA A 70 -17.86 13.03 -6.82
CA ALA A 70 -18.33 14.30 -6.31
C ALA A 70 -17.24 15.40 -6.25
N TYR A 71 -15.95 15.02 -6.26
CA TYR A 71 -14.85 15.97 -6.03
C TYR A 71 -14.19 16.47 -7.32
N TYR A 72 -14.06 15.61 -8.32
CA TYR A 72 -13.42 15.93 -9.59
C TYR A 72 -14.27 15.41 -10.75
N SER A 73 -14.12 15.98 -11.94
CA SER A 73 -14.66 15.40 -13.17
C SER A 73 -13.81 14.19 -13.59
N ALA A 74 -13.58 13.27 -12.64
CA ALA A 74 -12.74 12.10 -12.85
C ALA A 74 -13.60 10.98 -13.46
N ASP A 75 -13.10 10.37 -14.53
CA ASP A 75 -13.78 9.26 -15.20
C ASP A 75 -13.51 7.93 -14.48
N SER A 76 -12.52 7.87 -13.58
CA SER A 76 -12.14 6.68 -12.80
C SER A 76 -11.43 7.07 -11.51
N ILE A 77 -11.32 6.13 -10.57
CA ILE A 77 -10.63 6.34 -9.30
C ILE A 77 -9.12 6.58 -9.50
N GLU A 78 -8.51 6.00 -10.54
CA GLU A 78 -7.12 6.22 -10.90
C GLU A 78 -6.89 7.68 -11.32
N SER A 79 -7.78 8.24 -12.18
CA SER A 79 -7.67 9.64 -12.59
C SER A 79 -7.96 10.61 -11.43
N PHE A 80 -8.80 10.20 -10.47
CA PHE A 80 -9.02 10.93 -9.24
C PHE A 80 -7.76 10.93 -8.36
N ALA A 81 -7.15 9.77 -8.13
CA ALA A 81 -5.94 9.63 -7.32
C ALA A 81 -4.77 10.45 -7.90
N GLU A 82 -4.58 10.42 -9.23
CA GLU A 82 -3.58 11.24 -9.90
C GLU A 82 -3.86 12.75 -9.72
N SER A 83 -5.12 13.17 -9.86
CA SER A 83 -5.51 14.57 -9.65
C SER A 83 -5.26 15.01 -8.21
N VAL A 84 -5.62 14.20 -7.23
CA VAL A 84 -5.36 14.48 -5.80
C VAL A 84 -3.86 14.61 -5.55
N PHE A 85 -3.06 13.70 -6.09
CA PHE A 85 -1.61 13.72 -5.91
C PHE A 85 -0.99 15.02 -6.42
N LEU A 86 -1.36 15.42 -7.63
CA LEU A 86 -0.82 16.61 -8.30
C LEU A 86 -1.35 17.91 -7.70
N ASP A 87 -2.66 18.01 -7.46
CA ASP A 87 -3.29 19.25 -7.00
C ASP A 87 -2.93 19.60 -5.56
N LEU A 88 -2.71 18.59 -4.71
CA LEU A 88 -2.22 18.79 -3.35
C LEU A 88 -0.70 18.95 -3.30
N GLY A 89 0.02 18.74 -4.41
CA GLY A 89 1.47 18.83 -4.49
C GLY A 89 2.15 17.79 -3.58
N LEU A 90 1.60 16.57 -3.55
CA LEU A 90 2.13 15.47 -2.74
C LEU A 90 3.50 15.01 -3.28
N GLY A 91 4.23 14.26 -2.46
CA GLY A 91 5.52 13.71 -2.81
C GLY A 91 6.70 14.44 -2.17
N ALA A 92 7.77 13.71 -1.93
CA ALA A 92 8.99 14.21 -1.32
C ALA A 92 9.98 14.74 -2.39
N GLY A 93 10.69 15.82 -2.05
CA GLY A 93 11.75 16.38 -2.89
C GLY A 93 11.29 17.02 -4.20
N GLU A 94 12.26 17.30 -5.08
CA GLU A 94 12.01 17.98 -6.37
C GLU A 94 11.27 17.08 -7.38
N GLU A 95 11.48 15.76 -7.29
CA GLU A 95 10.86 14.75 -8.16
C GLU A 95 9.44 14.37 -7.71
N GLN A 96 8.98 14.91 -6.58
CA GLN A 96 7.70 14.54 -5.95
C GLN A 96 7.58 13.02 -5.77
N ASP A 97 8.61 12.41 -5.18
CA ASP A 97 8.63 10.97 -4.93
C ASP A 97 7.57 10.57 -3.89
N GLY A 98 6.65 9.71 -4.25
CA GLY A 98 5.60 9.30 -3.33
C GLY A 98 4.67 8.21 -3.84
N VAL A 99 3.87 7.70 -2.90
CA VAL A 99 2.76 6.79 -3.14
C VAL A 99 1.53 7.25 -2.35
N LEU A 100 0.38 7.21 -3.01
CA LEU A 100 -0.91 7.58 -2.45
C LEU A 100 -1.87 6.39 -2.55
N LEU A 101 -2.47 6.00 -1.43
CA LEU A 101 -3.64 5.13 -1.41
C LEU A 101 -4.90 5.97 -1.28
N VAL A 102 -5.78 5.88 -2.26
CA VAL A 102 -7.13 6.46 -2.22
C VAL A 102 -8.15 5.38 -2.00
N LEU A 103 -9.14 5.64 -1.15
CA LEU A 103 -10.31 4.79 -0.92
C LEU A 103 -11.59 5.60 -1.08
N SER A 104 -12.49 5.17 -1.98
CA SER A 104 -13.84 5.71 -2.14
C SER A 104 -14.89 4.76 -1.58
N MET A 105 -15.74 5.26 -0.69
CA MET A 105 -16.69 4.42 0.04
C MET A 105 -17.94 4.11 -0.76
N ALA A 106 -18.40 5.00 -1.63
CA ALA A 106 -19.62 4.80 -2.42
C ALA A 106 -19.53 3.58 -3.34
N GLU A 107 -18.40 3.44 -4.01
CA GLU A 107 -18.10 2.32 -4.92
C GLU A 107 -17.35 1.18 -4.22
N ARG A 108 -16.83 1.40 -2.99
CA ARG A 108 -15.89 0.52 -2.29
C ARG A 108 -14.70 0.17 -3.19
N ASP A 109 -14.17 1.20 -3.80
CA ASP A 109 -13.07 1.11 -4.76
C ASP A 109 -11.83 1.84 -4.25
N TYR A 110 -10.67 1.47 -4.75
CA TYR A 110 -9.40 2.05 -4.34
C TYR A 110 -8.43 2.17 -5.51
N ASP A 111 -7.48 3.09 -5.39
CA ASP A 111 -6.31 3.14 -6.27
C ASP A 111 -5.03 3.40 -5.48
N ILE A 112 -3.91 2.90 -6.02
CA ILE A 112 -2.57 3.19 -5.55
C ILE A 112 -1.83 3.96 -6.63
N CYS A 113 -1.74 5.28 -6.47
CA CYS A 113 -1.01 6.18 -7.35
C CYS A 113 0.44 6.31 -6.86
N ALA A 114 1.41 6.06 -7.73
CA ALA A 114 2.83 6.27 -7.46
C ALA A 114 3.39 7.35 -8.37
N HIS A 115 4.24 8.22 -7.84
CA HIS A 115 4.83 9.33 -8.58
C HIS A 115 6.32 9.50 -8.24
N GLY A 116 7.04 10.20 -9.14
CA GLY A 116 8.47 10.46 -9.00
C GLY A 116 9.35 9.26 -9.39
N THR A 117 10.64 9.42 -9.20
CA THR A 117 11.62 8.41 -9.59
C THR A 117 11.64 7.23 -8.62
N ILE A 118 11.64 7.49 -7.31
CA ILE A 118 11.59 6.44 -6.28
C ILE A 118 10.21 5.79 -6.28
N GLY A 119 9.13 6.59 -6.26
CA GLY A 119 7.77 6.06 -6.20
C GLY A 119 7.47 5.09 -7.34
N ASN A 120 7.70 5.47 -8.59
CA ASN A 120 7.43 4.61 -9.76
C ASN A 120 8.34 3.38 -9.83
N ARG A 121 9.58 3.47 -9.32
CA ARG A 121 10.50 2.32 -9.28
C ARG A 121 10.11 1.31 -8.21
N THR A 122 9.71 1.80 -7.03
CA THR A 122 9.36 0.98 -5.87
C THR A 122 7.97 0.35 -6.01
N PHE A 123 7.00 1.12 -6.51
CA PHE A 123 5.59 0.71 -6.60
C PHE A 123 5.18 0.44 -8.05
N THR A 124 5.74 -0.62 -8.65
CA THR A 124 5.38 -1.07 -9.99
C THR A 124 3.93 -1.57 -10.05
N ASP A 125 3.32 -1.67 -11.22
CA ASP A 125 1.94 -2.18 -11.35
C ASP A 125 1.78 -3.58 -10.76
N TYR A 126 2.80 -4.44 -10.92
CA TYR A 126 2.82 -5.74 -10.26
C TYR A 126 2.88 -5.57 -8.73
N GLY A 127 3.78 -4.72 -8.25
CA GLY A 127 3.95 -4.45 -6.81
C GLY A 127 2.68 -3.91 -6.17
N LYS A 128 2.00 -2.96 -6.82
CA LYS A 128 0.72 -2.39 -6.34
C LYS A 128 -0.37 -3.47 -6.20
N GLY A 129 -0.50 -4.35 -7.18
CA GLY A 129 -1.46 -5.46 -7.11
C GLY A 129 -1.16 -6.41 -5.95
N VAL A 130 0.11 -6.81 -5.78
CA VAL A 130 0.53 -7.68 -4.68
C VAL A 130 0.37 -6.99 -3.32
N LEU A 131 0.68 -5.68 -3.23
CA LEU A 131 0.50 -4.88 -2.04
C LEU A 131 -0.96 -4.88 -1.58
N ALA A 132 -1.89 -4.73 -2.53
CA ALA A 132 -3.30 -4.80 -2.24
C ALA A 132 -3.73 -6.18 -1.72
N GLU A 133 -3.42 -7.23 -2.47
CA GLU A 133 -3.87 -8.60 -2.17
C GLU A 133 -3.28 -9.16 -0.87
N ARG A 134 -2.01 -8.89 -0.58
CA ARG A 134 -1.33 -9.48 0.59
C ARG A 134 -1.51 -8.70 1.87
N TRP A 135 -1.75 -7.37 1.78
CA TRP A 135 -1.65 -6.51 2.94
C TRP A 135 -2.99 -5.95 3.41
N PHE A 136 -3.71 -5.22 2.57
CA PHE A 136 -4.83 -4.41 3.07
C PHE A 136 -6.23 -4.83 2.63
N LEU A 137 -6.40 -5.57 1.52
CA LEU A 137 -7.74 -5.95 1.06
C LEU A 137 -8.49 -6.84 2.06
N GLU A 138 -7.80 -7.72 2.75
CA GLU A 138 -8.42 -8.61 3.74
C GLU A 138 -8.94 -7.83 4.96
N PRO A 139 -8.17 -6.94 5.64
CA PRO A 139 -8.72 -6.04 6.64
C PRO A 139 -9.86 -5.16 6.13
N PHE A 140 -9.73 -4.53 4.97
CA PHE A 140 -10.77 -3.69 4.38
C PHE A 140 -12.07 -4.46 4.09
N SER A 141 -11.97 -5.73 3.72
CA SER A 141 -13.15 -6.59 3.49
C SER A 141 -14.00 -6.80 4.76
N ARG A 142 -13.41 -6.56 5.94
CA ARG A 142 -14.07 -6.67 7.25
C ARG A 142 -14.35 -5.31 7.89
N ASP A 143 -14.23 -4.23 7.13
CA ASP A 143 -14.36 -2.85 7.60
C ASP A 143 -13.34 -2.46 8.71
N ASP A 144 -12.20 -3.18 8.78
CA ASP A 144 -11.06 -2.83 9.63
C ASP A 144 -10.17 -1.81 8.90
N TRP A 145 -10.65 -0.55 8.89
CA TRP A 145 -10.00 0.53 8.12
C TRP A 145 -8.63 0.88 8.66
N SER A 146 -8.55 1.11 9.98
CA SER A 146 -7.27 1.43 10.64
C SER A 146 -6.25 0.31 10.48
N GLY A 147 -6.66 -0.96 10.67
CA GLY A 147 -5.81 -2.13 10.44
C GLY A 147 -5.38 -2.27 9.00
N GLY A 148 -6.26 -1.98 8.04
CA GLY A 148 -5.94 -2.03 6.62
C GLY A 148 -4.94 -0.95 6.20
N PHE A 149 -5.11 0.29 6.66
CA PHE A 149 -4.13 1.34 6.40
C PHE A 149 -2.77 1.05 7.07
N ALA A 150 -2.77 0.55 8.31
CA ALA A 150 -1.53 0.14 8.96
C ALA A 150 -0.81 -0.96 8.17
N ALA A 151 -1.54 -1.97 7.68
CA ALA A 151 -0.99 -3.03 6.84
C ALA A 151 -0.47 -2.50 5.50
N PHE A 152 -1.15 -1.53 4.86
CA PHE A 152 -0.62 -0.86 3.68
C PHE A 152 0.73 -0.19 3.96
N LEU A 153 0.86 0.52 5.09
CA LEU A 153 2.13 1.15 5.48
C LEU A 153 3.22 0.12 5.75
N ASP A 154 2.90 -1.04 6.36
CA ASP A 154 3.85 -2.14 6.54
C ASP A 154 4.39 -2.65 5.20
N GLY A 155 3.51 -2.82 4.22
CA GLY A 155 3.89 -3.22 2.87
C GLY A 155 4.70 -2.15 2.14
N CYS A 156 4.35 -0.87 2.29
CA CYS A 156 5.14 0.24 1.74
C CYS A 156 6.55 0.26 2.33
N GLU A 157 6.69 0.06 3.65
CA GLU A 157 7.99 0.00 4.31
C GLU A 157 8.85 -1.14 3.75
N GLU A 158 8.27 -2.33 3.57
CA GLU A 158 8.99 -3.46 2.98
C GLU A 158 9.48 -3.16 1.56
N TYR A 159 8.62 -2.57 0.71
CA TYR A 159 8.99 -2.26 -0.67
C TYR A 159 10.05 -1.16 -0.75
N LEU A 160 9.91 -0.11 0.06
CA LEU A 160 10.90 0.97 0.14
C LEU A 160 12.26 0.47 0.66
N ARG A 161 12.26 -0.44 1.63
CA ARG A 161 13.47 -1.09 2.12
C ARG A 161 14.15 -1.92 1.03
N MET A 162 13.38 -2.73 0.29
CA MET A 162 13.90 -3.54 -0.82
C MET A 162 14.50 -2.65 -1.93
N ASP A 163 13.84 -1.54 -2.24
CA ASP A 163 14.35 -0.57 -3.20
C ASP A 163 15.67 0.07 -2.72
N ALA A 164 15.76 0.45 -1.45
CA ALA A 164 16.98 1.00 -0.85
C ALA A 164 18.14 0.00 -0.83
N GLU A 165 17.85 -1.30 -0.75
CA GLU A 165 18.82 -2.40 -0.87
C GLU A 165 19.21 -2.70 -2.33
N GLY A 166 18.62 -2.00 -3.30
CA GLY A 166 18.90 -2.15 -4.74
C GLY A 166 18.19 -3.32 -5.41
N ALA A 167 17.15 -3.87 -4.78
CA ALA A 167 16.31 -4.94 -5.31
C ALA A 167 14.82 -4.58 -5.17
N PRO A 168 14.32 -3.57 -5.91
CA PRO A 168 12.92 -3.13 -5.81
C PRO A 168 11.96 -4.30 -6.05
N PHE A 169 10.82 -4.26 -5.35
CA PHE A 169 9.84 -5.34 -5.42
C PHE A 169 9.18 -5.40 -6.80
N ASP A 170 9.32 -6.53 -7.48
CA ASP A 170 8.70 -6.81 -8.77
C ASP A 170 8.60 -8.32 -9.01
N GLN A 171 8.03 -8.74 -10.13
CA GLN A 171 7.90 -10.16 -10.52
C GLN A 171 9.20 -10.98 -10.41
N GLY A 172 10.34 -10.33 -10.67
CA GLY A 172 11.65 -10.96 -10.64
C GLY A 172 12.31 -11.01 -9.26
N THR A 173 11.81 -10.24 -8.31
CA THR A 173 12.37 -10.10 -6.94
C THR A 173 11.39 -10.52 -5.85
N ASP A 174 10.13 -10.82 -6.18
CA ASP A 174 9.12 -11.31 -5.23
C ASP A 174 9.57 -12.66 -4.60
N PRO A 175 9.86 -12.69 -3.27
CA PRO A 175 10.39 -13.89 -2.61
C PRO A 175 9.41 -15.06 -2.61
N GLU A 176 8.10 -14.79 -2.53
CA GLU A 176 7.07 -15.85 -2.53
C GLU A 176 6.99 -16.50 -3.90
N ARG A 177 6.91 -15.69 -4.95
CA ARG A 177 6.89 -16.18 -6.33
C ARG A 177 8.16 -16.97 -6.69
N LEU A 178 9.32 -16.47 -6.27
CA LEU A 178 10.60 -17.17 -6.51
C LEU A 178 10.67 -18.49 -5.74
N GLY A 179 10.11 -18.53 -4.51
CA GLY A 179 9.97 -19.76 -3.73
C GLY A 179 9.12 -20.80 -4.44
N ASP A 180 7.95 -20.43 -4.96
CA ASP A 180 7.06 -21.30 -5.72
C ASP A 180 7.70 -21.80 -7.01
N LEU A 181 8.36 -20.93 -7.76
CA LEU A 181 9.08 -21.30 -8.97
C LEU A 181 10.23 -22.27 -8.70
N ALA A 182 10.94 -22.12 -7.56
CA ALA A 182 11.98 -23.05 -7.15
C ALA A 182 11.40 -24.44 -6.86
N VAL A 183 10.28 -24.54 -6.17
CA VAL A 183 9.58 -25.82 -5.93
C VAL A 183 9.16 -26.50 -7.22
N VAL A 184 8.53 -25.75 -8.15
CA VAL A 184 8.13 -26.26 -9.46
C VAL A 184 9.34 -26.73 -10.25
N LYS A 185 10.45 -25.98 -10.25
CA LYS A 185 11.71 -26.37 -10.92
C LYS A 185 12.24 -27.70 -10.38
N TRP A 186 12.28 -27.89 -9.07
CA TRP A 186 12.72 -29.14 -8.45
C TRP A 186 11.79 -30.31 -8.79
N LEU A 187 10.46 -30.10 -8.78
CA LEU A 187 9.49 -31.11 -9.19
C LEU A 187 9.74 -31.57 -10.65
N VAL A 188 9.95 -30.64 -11.58
CA VAL A 188 10.25 -30.95 -12.99
C VAL A 188 11.56 -31.74 -13.12
N VAL A 189 12.63 -31.31 -12.43
CA VAL A 189 13.95 -31.97 -12.46
C VAL A 189 13.88 -33.42 -11.95
N ILE A 190 12.99 -33.72 -11.00
CA ILE A 190 12.82 -35.07 -10.44
C ILE A 190 11.84 -35.90 -11.28
N LEU A 191 10.67 -35.33 -11.63
CA LEU A 191 9.60 -36.08 -12.31
C LEU A 191 9.96 -36.47 -13.74
N VAL A 192 10.62 -35.60 -14.52
CA VAL A 192 10.95 -35.87 -15.91
C VAL A 192 11.88 -37.08 -16.07
N PRO A 193 13.02 -37.19 -15.33
CA PRO A 193 13.86 -38.39 -15.39
C PRO A 193 13.15 -39.65 -14.89
N LEU A 194 12.28 -39.54 -13.90
CA LEU A 194 11.56 -40.70 -13.34
C LEU A 194 10.53 -41.22 -14.33
N LEU A 195 9.81 -40.34 -15.02
CA LEU A 195 8.89 -40.72 -16.12
C LEU A 195 9.61 -41.31 -17.30
N THR A 196 10.75 -40.75 -17.72
CA THR A 196 11.56 -41.32 -18.82
C THR A 196 12.10 -42.69 -18.47
N ALA A 197 12.60 -42.90 -17.25
CA ALA A 197 13.04 -44.21 -16.77
C ALA A 197 11.89 -45.23 -16.77
N LEU A 198 10.69 -44.84 -16.31
CA LEU A 198 9.50 -45.68 -16.31
C LEU A 198 9.11 -46.11 -17.74
N VAL A 199 9.09 -45.17 -18.69
CA VAL A 199 8.78 -45.47 -20.10
C VAL A 199 9.78 -46.44 -20.69
N VAL A 200 11.08 -46.22 -20.46
CA VAL A 200 12.15 -47.14 -20.93
C VAL A 200 11.97 -48.54 -20.35
N CYS A 201 11.69 -48.64 -19.04
CA CYS A 201 11.42 -49.95 -18.41
C CYS A 201 10.20 -50.66 -19.00
N LEU A 202 9.12 -49.93 -19.26
CA LEU A 202 7.91 -50.52 -19.89
C LEU A 202 8.15 -51.00 -21.31
N VAL A 203 8.90 -50.23 -22.12
CA VAL A 203 9.27 -50.61 -23.49
C VAL A 203 10.18 -51.84 -23.48
N MET A 204 11.18 -51.88 -22.61
CA MET A 204 12.07 -53.05 -22.47
C MET A 204 11.29 -54.30 -22.00
N LYS A 205 10.37 -54.17 -21.05
CA LYS A 205 9.53 -55.28 -20.58
C LYS A 205 8.61 -55.80 -21.70
N GLY A 206 8.09 -54.91 -22.56
CA GLY A 206 7.30 -55.29 -23.76
C GLY A 206 8.13 -56.10 -24.78
N LYS A 207 9.36 -55.64 -25.08
CA LYS A 207 10.28 -56.37 -25.99
C LYS A 207 10.70 -57.73 -25.47
N MET A 208 10.96 -57.88 -24.14
CA MET A 208 11.31 -59.17 -23.57
C MET A 208 10.15 -60.20 -23.60
N LYS A 209 8.89 -59.74 -23.49
CA LYS A 209 7.73 -60.62 -23.66
C LYS A 209 7.61 -61.14 -25.10
N SER A 210 7.85 -60.30 -26.10
CA SER A 210 7.82 -60.72 -27.51
C SER A 210 8.91 -61.74 -27.84
N ALA A 211 10.10 -61.63 -27.29
CA ALA A 211 11.19 -62.63 -27.49
C ALA A 211 10.90 -63.96 -26.88
N ARG A 212 10.13 -64.06 -25.79
CA ARG A 212 9.72 -65.36 -25.18
C ARG A 212 8.62 -66.10 -25.91
N LEU A 213 7.87 -65.43 -26.78
CA LEU A 213 6.80 -66.03 -27.61
C LEU A 213 7.29 -66.58 -28.95
N GLN A 214 8.58 -66.40 -29.28
CA GLN A 214 9.18 -66.84 -30.53
C GLN A 214 10.08 -68.09 -30.36
N THR A 215 10.13 -68.69 -29.14
CA THR A 215 10.77 -69.95 -28.82
C THR A 215 9.70 -70.99 -28.46
#